data_c4749ae04370755d934bb7f19025a52f
#
_entry.id   c4749ae04370755d934bb7f19025a52f
#
_cell.length_a   1.000
_cell.length_b   1.000
_cell.length_c   1.000
_cell.angle_alpha   90.00
_cell.angle_beta   90.00
_cell.angle_gamma   90.00
#
_symmetry.space_group_name_H-M   'P 1'
#
loop_
_entity.id
_entity.type
_entity.pdbx_description
1 polymer ?
#
loop_
_entity_poly.entity_id
_entity_poly.type
_entity_poly.pdbx_seq_one_letter_code
_entity_poly.pdbx_strand_id
1 'polypeptide(L)'
;MLIGGIICLLVFVVLLIALSLSDLQRFDELVTLKVIALRRPFITKIMLLFTKLGRATGVIIIIGALALVPPFRSAILKPAGLSLALSWGLAYLLKRLIKRPRPVGQRLVEEVDASFPSFHATCSSALYCCIALGGGEVYPQFLPLLVIICLVIAGMIGFSRVYLGIHYLSDVVGGWLFGAGITLILQWGLLVYS
;
A
#
# COMPACT_ATOMS: atom_id res chain seq x y z
N MET A 1 3.79 17.47 -5.46
CA MET A 1 4.26 16.09 -5.27
C MET A 1 5.38 16.00 -4.24
N LEU A 2 6.53 16.69 -4.39
CA LEU A 2 7.67 16.59 -3.45
C LEU A 2 7.26 16.82 -1.98
N ILE A 3 6.61 17.93 -1.67
CA ILE A 3 6.19 18.25 -0.30
C ILE A 3 5.28 17.15 0.26
N GLY A 4 4.30 16.68 -0.51
CA GLY A 4 3.41 15.58 -0.09
C GLY A 4 4.17 14.28 0.18
N GLY A 5 5.15 13.94 -0.67
CA GLY A 5 6.02 12.78 -0.47
C GLY A 5 6.86 12.89 0.80
N ILE A 6 7.46 14.06 1.06
CA ILE A 6 8.22 14.33 2.28
C ILE A 6 7.32 14.20 3.52
N ILE A 7 6.11 14.78 3.49
CA ILE A 7 5.16 14.67 4.59
C ILE A 7 4.80 13.20 4.86
N CYS A 8 4.50 12.42 3.82
CA CYS A 8 4.21 10.99 3.97
C CYS A 8 5.36 10.24 4.64
N LEU A 9 6.60 10.49 4.24
CA LEU A 9 7.78 9.83 4.84
C LEU A 9 8.06 10.32 6.27
N LEU A 10 7.84 11.59 6.57
CA LEU A 10 7.98 12.11 7.94
C LEU A 10 6.93 11.47 8.87
N VAL A 11 5.66 11.40 8.44
CA VAL A 11 4.61 10.73 9.22
C VAL A 11 4.90 9.23 9.37
N PHE A 12 5.46 8.58 8.32
CA PHE A 12 5.92 7.19 8.40
C PHE A 12 7.01 7.02 9.47
N VAL A 13 8.00 7.92 9.54
CA VAL A 13 9.07 7.88 10.55
C VAL A 13 8.50 8.08 11.96
N VAL A 14 7.57 9.01 12.15
CA VAL A 14 6.86 9.20 13.42
C VAL A 14 6.12 7.93 13.83
N LEU A 15 5.40 7.31 12.90
CA LEU A 15 4.72 6.03 13.15
C LEU A 15 5.71 4.91 13.48
N LEU A 16 6.84 4.85 12.79
CA LEU A 16 7.91 3.88 13.05
C LEU A 16 8.45 4.01 14.49
N ILE A 17 8.68 5.23 14.95
CA ILE A 17 9.09 5.49 16.34
C ILE A 17 7.98 5.07 17.30
N ALA A 18 6.73 5.40 16.99
CA ALA A 18 5.58 5.07 17.82
C ALA A 18 5.33 3.55 17.97
N LEU A 19 5.85 2.70 17.06
CA LEU A 19 5.74 1.23 17.19
C LEU A 19 6.41 0.69 18.46
N SER A 20 7.33 1.43 19.08
CA SER A 20 7.95 1.06 20.36
C SER A 20 7.07 1.36 21.58
N LEU A 21 5.97 2.09 21.39
CA LEU A 21 5.05 2.46 22.47
C LEU A 21 4.00 1.37 22.70
N SER A 22 3.80 1.01 23.97
CA SER A 22 2.80 0.01 24.38
C SER A 22 1.37 0.41 24.03
N ASP A 23 1.06 1.70 24.02
CA ASP A 23 -0.28 2.21 23.74
C ASP A 23 -0.67 2.02 22.28
N LEU A 24 0.27 2.20 21.35
CA LEU A 24 0.01 1.90 19.92
C LEU A 24 -0.23 0.41 19.70
N GLN A 25 0.54 -0.46 20.36
CA GLN A 25 0.33 -1.91 20.26
C GLN A 25 -1.05 -2.31 20.80
N ARG A 26 -1.45 -1.77 21.95
CA ARG A 26 -2.78 -2.00 22.53
C ARG A 26 -3.91 -1.49 21.62
N PHE A 27 -3.74 -0.30 21.03
CA PHE A 27 -4.69 0.24 20.05
C PHE A 27 -4.82 -0.68 18.83
N ASP A 28 -3.71 -1.13 18.25
CA ASP A 28 -3.69 -2.04 17.11
C ASP A 28 -4.40 -3.37 17.40
N GLU A 29 -4.19 -3.94 18.58
CA GLU A 29 -4.87 -5.16 19.00
C GLU A 29 -6.38 -4.96 19.11
N LEU A 30 -6.82 -3.87 19.75
CA LEU A 30 -8.25 -3.54 19.87
C LEU A 30 -8.90 -3.32 18.51
N VAL A 31 -8.26 -2.59 17.61
CA VAL A 31 -8.77 -2.39 16.24
C VAL A 31 -8.84 -3.70 15.49
N THR A 32 -7.81 -4.54 15.57
CA THR A 32 -7.77 -5.83 14.91
C THR A 32 -8.92 -6.72 15.39
N LEU A 33 -9.16 -6.80 16.69
CA LEU A 33 -10.28 -7.56 17.27
C LEU A 33 -11.64 -7.07 16.78
N LYS A 34 -11.85 -5.73 16.75
CA LYS A 34 -13.10 -5.13 16.24
C LYS A 34 -13.32 -5.44 14.76
N VAL A 35 -12.27 -5.37 13.95
CA VAL A 35 -12.35 -5.65 12.50
C VAL A 35 -12.60 -7.14 12.25
N ILE A 36 -11.96 -8.03 13.00
CA ILE A 36 -12.19 -9.48 12.92
C ILE A 36 -13.63 -9.84 13.29
N ALA A 37 -14.24 -9.14 14.24
CA ALA A 37 -15.64 -9.35 14.62
C ALA A 37 -16.64 -9.02 13.48
N LEU A 38 -16.25 -8.25 12.47
CA LEU A 38 -17.06 -7.95 11.29
C LEU A 38 -17.08 -9.11 10.25
N ARG A 39 -16.38 -10.21 10.51
CA ARG A 39 -16.27 -11.31 9.56
C ARG A 39 -17.61 -11.96 9.28
N ARG A 40 -17.94 -12.02 8.00
CA ARG A 40 -19.10 -12.73 7.44
C ARG A 40 -18.68 -13.39 6.14
N PRO A 41 -19.27 -14.54 5.75
CA PRO A 41 -18.84 -15.28 4.56
C PRO A 41 -18.77 -14.43 3.28
N PHE A 42 -19.77 -13.57 3.05
CA PHE A 42 -19.80 -12.68 1.88
C PHE A 42 -18.69 -11.61 1.92
N ILE A 43 -18.51 -10.93 3.08
CA ILE A 43 -17.47 -9.91 3.25
C ILE A 43 -16.08 -10.56 3.13
N THR A 44 -15.89 -11.75 3.68
CA THR A 44 -14.63 -12.49 3.58
C THR A 44 -14.25 -12.78 2.13
N LYS A 45 -15.22 -13.17 1.28
CA LYS A 45 -14.96 -13.38 -0.16
C LYS A 45 -14.49 -12.08 -0.84
N ILE A 46 -15.10 -10.95 -0.52
CA ILE A 46 -14.69 -9.64 -1.04
C ILE A 46 -13.27 -9.29 -0.56
N MET A 47 -12.96 -9.47 0.72
CA MET A 47 -11.63 -9.18 1.27
C MET A 47 -10.55 -10.09 0.67
N LEU A 48 -10.88 -11.36 0.40
CA LEU A 48 -9.99 -12.28 -0.30
C LEU A 48 -9.75 -11.86 -1.76
N LEU A 49 -10.73 -11.23 -2.42
CA LEU A 49 -10.53 -10.66 -3.76
C LEU A 49 -9.58 -9.47 -3.70
N PHE A 50 -9.82 -8.51 -2.80
CA PHE A 50 -8.95 -7.34 -2.66
C PHE A 50 -7.51 -7.71 -2.29
N THR A 51 -7.31 -8.67 -1.37
CA THR A 51 -5.95 -9.09 -1.04
C THR A 51 -5.22 -9.73 -2.24
N LYS A 52 -5.92 -10.42 -3.16
CA LYS A 52 -5.32 -10.95 -4.40
C LYS A 52 -4.84 -9.83 -5.32
N LEU A 53 -5.54 -8.70 -5.41
CA LEU A 53 -5.10 -7.54 -6.19
C LEU A 53 -3.80 -6.92 -5.66
N GLY A 54 -3.56 -6.99 -4.35
CA GLY A 54 -2.33 -6.52 -3.71
C GLY A 54 -1.15 -7.51 -3.74
N ARG A 55 -1.35 -8.74 -4.20
CA ARG A 55 -0.27 -9.71 -4.40
C ARG A 55 0.56 -9.36 -5.65
N ALA A 56 1.81 -9.84 -5.68
CA ALA A 56 2.70 -9.65 -6.83
C ALA A 56 2.03 -10.04 -8.17
N THR A 57 1.30 -11.15 -8.19
CA THR A 57 0.54 -11.60 -9.38
C THR A 57 -0.53 -10.60 -9.81
N GLY A 58 -1.30 -10.04 -8.87
CA GLY A 58 -2.31 -9.03 -9.16
C GLY A 58 -1.67 -7.73 -9.68
N VAL A 59 -0.59 -7.29 -9.06
CA VAL A 59 0.19 -6.12 -9.51
C VAL A 59 0.73 -6.31 -10.92
N ILE A 60 1.30 -7.49 -11.23
CA ILE A 60 1.83 -7.82 -12.56
C ILE A 60 0.71 -7.82 -13.61
N ILE A 61 -0.44 -8.39 -13.30
CA ILE A 61 -1.60 -8.40 -14.22
C ILE A 61 -2.06 -6.97 -14.51
N ILE A 62 -2.18 -6.11 -13.49
CA ILE A 62 -2.60 -4.71 -13.65
C ILE A 62 -1.59 -3.95 -14.52
N ILE A 63 -0.30 -4.07 -14.23
CA ILE A 63 0.76 -3.42 -15.02
C ILE A 63 0.74 -3.95 -16.46
N GLY A 64 0.58 -5.26 -16.66
CA GLY A 64 0.48 -5.86 -17.98
C GLY A 64 -0.72 -5.34 -18.77
N ALA A 65 -1.88 -5.20 -18.14
CA ALA A 65 -3.06 -4.62 -18.77
C ALA A 65 -2.84 -3.14 -19.17
N LEU A 66 -2.22 -2.35 -18.30
CA LEU A 66 -1.89 -0.94 -18.59
C LEU A 66 -0.85 -0.81 -19.73
N ALA A 67 0.05 -1.78 -19.87
CA ALA A 67 1.05 -1.80 -20.92
C ALA A 67 0.44 -1.98 -22.32
N LEU A 68 -0.76 -2.58 -22.41
CA LEU A 68 -1.49 -2.78 -23.66
C LEU A 68 -2.21 -1.52 -24.15
N VAL A 69 -2.32 -0.49 -23.30
CA VAL A 69 -2.99 0.77 -23.63
C VAL A 69 -1.93 1.86 -23.86
N PRO A 70 -1.65 2.25 -25.13
CA PRO A 70 -0.50 3.11 -25.47
C PRO A 70 -0.35 4.37 -24.63
N PRO A 71 -1.42 5.17 -24.36
CA PRO A 71 -1.29 6.38 -23.55
C PRO A 71 -0.80 6.10 -22.12
N PHE A 72 -1.27 5.03 -21.50
CA PHE A 72 -0.88 4.64 -20.13
C PHE A 72 0.50 3.99 -20.07
N ARG A 73 0.91 3.33 -21.15
CA ARG A 73 2.23 2.70 -21.24
C ARG A 73 3.35 3.69 -20.97
N SER A 74 3.36 4.83 -21.62
CA SER A 74 4.41 5.86 -21.43
C SER A 74 4.32 6.57 -20.09
N ALA A 75 3.10 6.92 -19.65
CA ALA A 75 2.89 7.71 -18.44
C ALA A 75 3.03 6.90 -17.15
N ILE A 76 2.78 5.57 -17.16
CA ILE A 76 2.66 4.77 -15.95
C ILE A 76 3.77 3.74 -15.79
N LEU A 77 4.21 3.03 -16.84
CA LEU A 77 5.06 1.85 -16.66
C LEU A 77 6.42 2.15 -16.03
N LYS A 78 7.14 3.16 -16.52
CA LYS A 78 8.46 3.52 -15.98
C LYS A 78 8.36 3.97 -14.53
N PRO A 79 7.50 4.96 -14.18
CA PRO A 79 7.36 5.37 -12.78
C PRO A 79 6.82 4.27 -11.87
N ALA A 80 5.86 3.45 -12.31
CA ALA A 80 5.35 2.34 -11.51
C ALA A 80 6.40 1.26 -11.26
N GLY A 81 7.18 0.88 -12.28
CA GLY A 81 8.27 -0.08 -12.13
C GLY A 81 9.31 0.36 -11.11
N LEU A 82 9.77 1.62 -11.21
CA LEU A 82 10.74 2.19 -10.27
C LEU A 82 10.18 2.32 -8.86
N SER A 83 8.95 2.85 -8.73
CA SER A 83 8.29 3.02 -7.42
C SER A 83 8.05 1.70 -6.72
N LEU A 84 7.60 0.68 -7.44
CA LEU A 84 7.38 -0.65 -6.89
C LEU A 84 8.70 -1.33 -6.49
N ALA A 85 9.73 -1.26 -7.33
CA ALA A 85 11.03 -1.86 -7.02
C ALA A 85 11.63 -1.24 -5.76
N LEU A 86 11.64 0.10 -5.65
CA LEU A 86 12.16 0.79 -4.48
C LEU A 86 11.30 0.53 -3.23
N SER A 87 9.98 0.67 -3.35
CA SER A 87 9.06 0.48 -2.22
C SER A 87 9.13 -0.95 -1.68
N TRP A 88 9.15 -1.95 -2.57
CA TRP A 88 9.26 -3.34 -2.19
C TRP A 88 10.62 -3.66 -1.57
N GLY A 89 11.72 -3.23 -2.20
CA GLY A 89 13.07 -3.50 -1.73
C GLY A 89 13.34 -2.87 -0.36
N LEU A 90 12.98 -1.60 -0.18
CA LEU A 90 13.13 -0.91 1.10
C LEU A 90 12.20 -1.48 2.18
N ALA A 91 10.94 -1.82 1.85
CA ALA A 91 10.04 -2.47 2.79
C ALA A 91 10.57 -3.85 3.22
N TYR A 92 11.21 -4.60 2.31
CA TYR A 92 11.87 -5.86 2.65
C TYR A 92 13.01 -5.66 3.67
N LEU A 93 13.85 -4.63 3.49
CA LEU A 93 14.90 -4.29 4.44
C LEU A 93 14.32 -3.89 5.79
N LEU A 94 13.30 -3.03 5.81
CA LEU A 94 12.63 -2.60 7.04
C LEU A 94 12.04 -3.80 7.80
N LYS A 95 11.42 -4.75 7.13
CA LYS A 95 10.91 -5.97 7.76
C LYS A 95 12.00 -6.78 8.46
N ARG A 96 13.18 -6.88 7.85
CA ARG A 96 14.34 -7.58 8.44
C ARG A 96 14.91 -6.86 9.65
N LEU A 97 14.84 -5.53 9.67
CA LEU A 97 15.36 -4.72 10.76
C LEU A 97 14.39 -4.67 11.94
N ILE A 98 13.11 -4.38 11.67
CA ILE A 98 12.09 -4.13 12.70
C ILE A 98 11.58 -5.44 13.33
N LYS A 99 11.43 -6.51 12.52
CA LYS A 99 10.99 -7.85 12.96
C LYS A 99 9.71 -7.85 13.81
N ARG A 100 8.78 -6.93 13.53
CA ARG A 100 7.53 -6.84 14.29
C ARG A 100 6.73 -8.14 14.18
N PRO A 101 6.26 -8.72 15.30
CA PRO A 101 5.40 -9.91 15.26
C PRO A 101 4.04 -9.57 14.64
N ARG A 102 3.42 -10.55 14.01
CA ARG A 102 2.06 -10.42 13.46
C ARG A 102 1.01 -10.64 14.53
N PRO A 103 -0.25 -10.16 14.29
CA PRO A 103 -1.36 -10.43 15.21
C PRO A 103 -1.47 -11.91 15.55
N VAL A 104 -1.66 -12.20 16.84
CA VAL A 104 -1.91 -13.56 17.34
C VAL A 104 -3.41 -13.82 17.29
N GLY A 105 -3.83 -15.00 16.78
CA GLY A 105 -5.22 -15.38 16.77
C GLY A 105 -5.70 -15.98 15.45
N GLN A 106 -6.97 -15.79 15.11
CA GLN A 106 -7.62 -16.41 13.95
C GLN A 106 -7.20 -15.74 12.63
N ARG A 107 -6.09 -16.17 12.06
CA ARG A 107 -5.66 -15.75 10.70
C ARG A 107 -6.42 -16.56 9.66
N LEU A 108 -6.94 -15.89 8.62
CA LEU A 108 -7.59 -16.56 7.50
C LEU A 108 -6.62 -16.84 6.34
N VAL A 109 -5.39 -16.34 6.43
CA VAL A 109 -4.30 -16.55 5.45
C VAL A 109 -3.01 -16.66 6.24
N GLU A 110 -2.12 -17.55 5.83
CA GLU A 110 -0.80 -17.69 6.45
C GLU A 110 0.21 -16.76 5.78
N GLU A 111 1.04 -16.13 6.61
CA GLU A 111 2.17 -15.30 6.22
C GLU A 111 3.28 -15.53 7.25
N VAL A 112 4.51 -15.70 6.78
CA VAL A 112 5.64 -16.13 7.64
C VAL A 112 6.65 -15.02 7.94
N ASP A 113 6.61 -13.91 7.21
CA ASP A 113 7.53 -12.78 7.38
C ASP A 113 7.06 -11.81 8.49
N ALA A 114 7.89 -10.81 8.82
CA ALA A 114 7.58 -9.77 9.81
C ALA A 114 6.35 -8.94 9.40
N SER A 115 5.64 -8.35 10.40
CA SER A 115 4.39 -7.65 10.15
C SER A 115 4.58 -6.28 9.50
N PHE A 116 5.52 -5.47 9.98
CA PHE A 116 5.70 -4.07 9.57
C PHE A 116 6.84 -3.87 8.55
N PRO A 117 6.64 -3.01 7.55
CA PRO A 117 5.36 -2.52 7.03
C PRO A 117 4.63 -3.59 6.20
N SER A 118 3.32 -3.42 5.96
CA SER A 118 2.55 -4.32 5.11
C SER A 118 2.95 -4.21 3.64
N PHE A 119 3.50 -5.27 3.04
CA PHE A 119 3.86 -5.29 1.62
C PHE A 119 2.67 -4.98 0.70
N HIS A 120 1.50 -5.55 0.97
CA HIS A 120 0.30 -5.32 0.16
C HIS A 120 -0.10 -3.83 0.19
N ALA A 121 -0.06 -3.20 1.37
CA ALA A 121 -0.36 -1.78 1.51
C ALA A 121 0.70 -0.92 0.82
N THR A 122 1.99 -1.23 0.98
CA THR A 122 3.10 -0.50 0.36
C THR A 122 3.04 -0.57 -1.17
N CYS A 123 2.93 -1.77 -1.73
CA CYS A 123 2.92 -1.93 -3.19
C CYS A 123 1.62 -1.40 -3.82
N SER A 124 0.46 -1.59 -3.15
CA SER A 124 -0.78 -1.02 -3.67
C SER A 124 -0.77 0.51 -3.65
N SER A 125 -0.30 1.13 -2.57
CA SER A 125 -0.16 2.58 -2.48
C SER A 125 0.78 3.12 -3.58
N ALA A 126 1.93 2.50 -3.79
CA ALA A 126 2.87 2.88 -4.84
C ALA A 126 2.25 2.74 -6.24
N LEU A 127 1.62 1.59 -6.55
CA LEU A 127 1.02 1.33 -7.86
C LEU A 127 -0.13 2.29 -8.15
N TYR A 128 -1.10 2.39 -7.23
CA TYR A 128 -2.30 3.19 -7.48
C TYR A 128 -2.03 4.69 -7.44
N CYS A 129 -0.99 5.13 -6.70
CA CYS A 129 -0.50 6.50 -6.82
C CYS A 129 0.07 6.79 -8.23
N CYS A 130 0.87 5.88 -8.80
CA CYS A 130 1.35 6.01 -10.18
C CYS A 130 0.20 5.99 -11.19
N ILE A 131 -0.82 5.15 -11.00
CA ILE A 131 -1.99 5.08 -11.89
C ILE A 131 -2.78 6.39 -11.85
N ALA A 132 -3.01 6.95 -10.66
CA ALA A 132 -3.75 8.20 -10.52
C ALA A 132 -3.00 9.36 -11.18
N LEU A 133 -1.71 9.49 -10.91
CA LEU A 133 -0.89 10.59 -11.46
C LEU A 133 -0.70 10.45 -12.97
N GLY A 134 -0.22 9.30 -13.45
CA GLY A 134 -0.01 9.09 -14.89
C GLY A 134 -1.32 9.07 -15.69
N GLY A 135 -2.41 8.55 -15.11
CA GLY A 135 -3.74 8.65 -15.73
C GLY A 135 -4.23 10.11 -15.80
N GLY A 136 -3.93 10.91 -14.78
CA GLY A 136 -4.21 12.34 -14.76
C GLY A 136 -3.36 13.14 -15.74
N GLU A 137 -2.14 12.71 -16.06
CA GLU A 137 -1.33 13.31 -17.15
C GLU A 137 -1.98 13.06 -18.51
N VAL A 138 -2.51 11.85 -18.74
CA VAL A 138 -3.17 11.49 -20.00
C VAL A 138 -4.56 12.13 -20.12
N TYR A 139 -5.32 12.15 -19.03
CA TYR A 139 -6.70 12.65 -18.97
C TYR A 139 -6.90 13.58 -17.76
N PRO A 140 -6.45 14.84 -17.82
CA PRO A 140 -6.47 15.75 -16.66
C PRO A 140 -7.87 15.97 -16.06
N GLN A 141 -8.91 15.96 -16.88
CA GLN A 141 -10.31 16.12 -16.44
C GLN A 141 -10.78 14.99 -15.52
N PHE A 142 -10.17 13.79 -15.59
CA PHE A 142 -10.52 12.65 -14.76
C PHE A 142 -9.61 12.48 -13.52
N LEU A 143 -8.61 13.34 -13.32
CA LEU A 143 -7.68 13.22 -12.19
C LEU A 143 -8.39 13.09 -10.84
N PRO A 144 -9.39 13.91 -10.46
CA PRO A 144 -10.07 13.76 -9.16
C PRO A 144 -10.75 12.40 -9.01
N LEU A 145 -11.41 11.91 -10.06
CA LEU A 145 -12.07 10.61 -10.06
C LEU A 145 -11.04 9.46 -9.95
N LEU A 146 -9.95 9.55 -10.71
CA LEU A 146 -8.86 8.55 -10.64
C LEU A 146 -8.25 8.49 -9.25
N VAL A 147 -8.01 9.63 -8.63
CA VAL A 147 -7.49 9.69 -7.25
C VAL A 147 -8.44 8.99 -6.29
N ILE A 148 -9.75 9.29 -6.35
CA ILE A 148 -10.74 8.65 -5.48
C ILE A 148 -10.77 7.13 -5.68
N ILE A 149 -10.85 6.66 -6.93
CA ILE A 149 -10.90 5.23 -7.26
C ILE A 149 -9.63 4.53 -6.76
N CYS A 150 -8.46 5.11 -7.03
CA CYS A 150 -7.17 4.53 -6.62
C CYS A 150 -7.03 4.49 -5.09
N LEU A 151 -7.46 5.53 -4.38
CA LEU A 151 -7.48 5.56 -2.92
C LEU A 151 -8.41 4.49 -2.34
N VAL A 152 -9.62 4.33 -2.91
CA VAL A 152 -10.55 3.29 -2.47
C VAL A 152 -9.96 1.89 -2.68
N ILE A 153 -9.38 1.60 -3.83
CA ILE A 153 -8.81 0.28 -4.12
C ILE A 153 -7.61 0.01 -3.20
N ALA A 154 -6.66 0.94 -3.08
CA ALA A 154 -5.51 0.79 -2.19
C ALA A 154 -5.96 0.67 -0.73
N GLY A 155 -6.97 1.44 -0.33
CA GLY A 155 -7.63 1.37 0.97
C GLY A 155 -8.21 -0.01 1.26
N MET A 156 -8.99 -0.54 0.33
CA MET A 156 -9.59 -1.88 0.46
C MET A 156 -8.55 -3.01 0.48
N ILE A 157 -7.49 -2.89 -0.31
CA ILE A 157 -6.37 -3.86 -0.26
C ILE A 157 -5.73 -3.84 1.12
N GLY A 158 -5.38 -2.68 1.66
CA GLY A 158 -4.80 -2.58 3.00
C GLY A 158 -5.77 -3.02 4.10
N PHE A 159 -7.02 -2.58 4.06
CA PHE A 159 -8.06 -2.99 5.01
C PHE A 159 -8.25 -4.51 5.02
N SER A 160 -8.20 -5.15 3.85
CA SER A 160 -8.30 -6.62 3.75
C SER A 160 -7.25 -7.34 4.61
N ARG A 161 -6.05 -6.74 4.80
CA ARG A 161 -4.97 -7.35 5.58
C ARG A 161 -5.28 -7.35 7.10
N VAL A 162 -5.92 -6.29 7.59
CA VAL A 162 -6.40 -6.23 8.99
C VAL A 162 -7.58 -7.19 9.17
N TYR A 163 -8.54 -7.18 8.24
CA TYR A 163 -9.71 -8.06 8.25
C TYR A 163 -9.32 -9.54 8.25
N LEU A 164 -8.31 -9.93 7.47
CA LEU A 164 -7.79 -11.29 7.42
C LEU A 164 -6.96 -11.67 8.66
N GLY A 165 -6.67 -10.73 9.57
CA GLY A 165 -5.99 -10.95 10.83
C GLY A 165 -4.48 -11.16 10.71
N ILE A 166 -3.86 -10.67 9.66
CA ILE A 166 -2.43 -10.88 9.34
C ILE A 166 -1.57 -9.64 9.50
N HIS A 167 -2.18 -8.47 9.62
CA HIS A 167 -1.51 -7.19 9.89
C HIS A 167 -2.29 -6.37 10.90
N TYR A 168 -1.58 -5.55 11.66
CA TYR A 168 -2.14 -4.48 12.44
C TYR A 168 -2.50 -3.28 11.56
N LEU A 169 -3.38 -2.39 12.07
CA LEU A 169 -3.74 -1.18 11.34
C LEU A 169 -2.52 -0.29 11.07
N SER A 170 -1.62 -0.14 12.04
CA SER A 170 -0.40 0.65 11.89
C SER A 170 0.56 0.07 10.84
N ASP A 171 0.61 -1.27 10.62
CA ASP A 171 1.39 -1.87 9.54
C ASP A 171 0.87 -1.44 8.17
N VAL A 172 -0.44 -1.33 8.05
CA VAL A 172 -1.12 -0.94 6.82
C VAL A 172 -0.96 0.55 6.55
N VAL A 173 -1.21 1.39 7.55
CA VAL A 173 -1.01 2.85 7.45
C VAL A 173 0.45 3.16 7.13
N GLY A 174 1.40 2.53 7.83
CA GLY A 174 2.83 2.65 7.53
C GLY A 174 3.14 2.26 6.08
N GLY A 175 2.58 1.15 5.60
CA GLY A 175 2.74 0.73 4.21
C GLY A 175 2.20 1.76 3.21
N TRP A 176 1.01 2.32 3.43
CA TRP A 176 0.45 3.34 2.55
C TRP A 176 1.29 4.61 2.51
N LEU A 177 1.70 5.12 3.67
CA LEU A 177 2.55 6.31 3.77
C LEU A 177 3.90 6.10 3.08
N PHE A 178 4.49 4.93 3.29
CA PHE A 178 5.79 4.60 2.73
C PHE A 178 5.73 4.47 1.20
N GLY A 179 4.78 3.71 0.66
CA GLY A 179 4.61 3.53 -0.77
C GLY A 179 4.24 4.83 -1.48
N ALA A 180 3.28 5.60 -0.95
CA ALA A 180 2.91 6.90 -1.52
C ALA A 180 4.06 7.91 -1.44
N GLY A 181 4.77 7.97 -0.31
CA GLY A 181 5.89 8.89 -0.11
C GLY A 181 7.00 8.67 -1.12
N ILE A 182 7.44 7.43 -1.31
CA ILE A 182 8.45 7.07 -2.32
C ILE A 182 7.97 7.44 -3.72
N THR A 183 6.73 7.08 -4.05
CA THR A 183 6.17 7.34 -5.38
C THR A 183 6.09 8.82 -5.70
N LEU A 184 5.59 9.65 -4.78
CA LEU A 184 5.45 11.08 -4.98
C LEU A 184 6.81 11.77 -5.18
N ILE A 185 7.84 11.36 -4.43
CA ILE A 185 9.20 11.91 -4.59
C ILE A 185 9.81 11.46 -5.92
N LEU A 186 9.67 10.19 -6.28
CA LEU A 186 10.15 9.64 -7.54
C LEU A 186 9.49 10.32 -8.75
N GLN A 187 8.17 10.46 -8.75
CA GLN A 187 7.42 11.15 -9.81
C GLN A 187 7.87 12.59 -9.96
N TRP A 188 8.05 13.31 -8.84
CA TRP A 188 8.58 14.65 -8.87
C TRP A 188 9.98 14.70 -9.52
N GLY A 189 10.88 13.81 -9.11
CA GLY A 189 12.22 13.70 -9.67
C GLY A 189 12.20 13.41 -11.18
N LEU A 190 11.35 12.47 -11.62
CA LEU A 190 11.21 12.15 -13.03
C LEU A 190 10.70 13.34 -13.86
N LEU A 191 9.81 14.19 -13.31
CA LEU A 191 9.31 15.40 -13.99
C LEU A 191 10.34 16.53 -14.06
N VAL A 192 11.23 16.63 -13.10
CA VAL A 192 12.24 17.72 -13.05
C VAL A 192 13.46 17.39 -13.92
N TYR A 193 13.78 16.11 -14.09
CA TYR A 193 15.01 15.66 -14.76
C TYR A 193 14.76 14.91 -16.08
N SER A 194 13.51 14.85 -16.58
CA SER A 194 13.16 14.35 -17.91
C SER A 194 13.01 15.48 -18.91
#